data_fe6ee302256979abbab1433d467410c9
#
_entry.id   fe6ee302256979abbab1433d467410c9
#
_cell.length_a   1.000
_cell.length_b   1.000
_cell.length_c   1.000
_cell.angle_alpha   90.00
_cell.angle_beta   90.00
_cell.angle_gamma   90.00
#
_symmetry.space_group_name_H-M   'P 1'
#
loop_
_entity.id
_entity.type
_entity.pdbx_description
1 polymer ?
#
loop_
_entity_poly.entity_id
_entity_poly.type
_entity_poly.pdbx_seq_one_letter_code
_entity_poly.pdbx_strand_id
1 'polypeptide(L)' 'MTKFTQKQLREMVVNGIAEDISTGTNETRNEIEAVEGWLSQVGYASGVYGCNGMLLKGHNTGKLYAITSRTQAIYIFG' A
#
# COMPACT_ATOMS: atom_id res chain seq x y z
N MET A 1 -14.66 2.24 -6.75
CA MET A 1 -13.27 1.76 -6.70
C MET A 1 -12.36 2.91 -6.29
N THR A 2 -11.53 2.69 -5.30
CA THR A 2 -10.59 3.70 -4.82
C THR A 2 -9.38 3.76 -5.73
N LYS A 3 -8.96 4.96 -6.09
CA LYS A 3 -7.78 5.18 -6.93
C LYS A 3 -6.99 6.37 -6.38
N PHE A 4 -5.72 6.15 -6.09
CA PHE A 4 -4.80 7.20 -5.65
C PHE A 4 -3.74 7.46 -6.70
N THR A 5 -3.37 8.73 -6.88
CA THR A 5 -2.25 9.13 -7.73
C THR A 5 -0.96 9.13 -6.92
N GLN A 6 0.18 9.11 -7.61
CA GLN A 6 1.49 9.24 -6.98
C GLN A 6 1.58 10.51 -6.12
N LYS A 7 1.06 11.62 -6.63
CA LYS A 7 1.03 12.89 -5.91
C LYS A 7 0.23 12.78 -4.61
N GLN A 8 -0.96 12.16 -4.67
CA GLN A 8 -1.79 11.97 -3.48
C GLN A 8 -1.09 11.09 -2.44
N LEU A 9 -0.46 10.00 -2.84
CA LEU A 9 0.27 9.13 -1.92
C LEU A 9 1.43 9.86 -1.24
N ARG A 10 2.19 10.66 -1.99
CA ARG A 10 3.27 11.46 -1.43
C ARG A 10 2.78 12.49 -0.41
N GLU A 11 1.70 13.20 -0.74
CA GLU A 11 1.10 14.16 0.17
C GLU A 11 0.57 13.49 1.45
N MET A 12 -0.03 12.30 1.33
CA MET A 12 -0.50 11.54 2.47
C MET A 12 0.66 11.14 3.41
N VAL A 13 1.79 10.75 2.86
CA VAL A 13 2.98 10.43 3.65
C VAL A 13 3.52 11.68 4.33
N VAL A 14 3.64 12.78 3.62
CA VAL A 14 4.11 14.06 4.16
C VAL A 14 3.20 14.57 5.29
N ASN A 15 1.90 14.42 5.13
CA ASN A 15 0.91 14.89 6.10
C ASN A 15 0.70 13.93 7.27
N GLY A 16 1.38 12.79 7.30
CA GLY A 16 1.27 11.82 8.39
C GLY A 16 0.00 10.97 8.37
N ILE A 17 -0.72 10.92 7.26
CA ILE A 17 -1.91 10.08 7.09
C ILE A 17 -1.64 8.79 6.32
N ALA A 18 -0.40 8.56 5.97
CA ALA A 18 0.11 7.31 5.41
C ALA A 18 1.57 7.13 5.82
N GLU A 19 2.04 5.90 5.78
CA GLU A 19 3.41 5.55 6.14
C GLU A 19 4.04 4.69 5.07
N ASP A 20 5.28 5.01 4.68
CA ASP A 20 6.06 4.16 3.79
C ASP A 20 6.62 2.99 4.62
N ILE A 21 6.06 1.81 4.41
CA ILE A 21 6.46 0.57 5.10
C ILE A 21 7.29 -0.34 4.21
N SER A 22 7.90 0.20 3.17
CA SER A 22 8.73 -0.57 2.25
C SER A 22 9.85 -1.28 2.98
N THR A 23 9.97 -2.60 2.75
CA THR A 23 10.95 -3.43 3.46
C THR A 23 12.28 -3.49 2.73
N GLY A 24 12.31 -3.12 1.45
CA GLY A 24 13.50 -3.29 0.61
C GLY A 24 13.76 -4.74 0.20
N THR A 25 12.86 -5.67 0.55
CA THR A 25 12.93 -7.08 0.18
C THR A 25 11.87 -7.44 -0.85
N ASN A 26 12.04 -8.58 -1.53
CA ASN A 26 11.08 -9.07 -2.52
C ASN A 26 9.81 -9.67 -1.89
N GLU A 27 9.65 -9.58 -0.58
CA GLU A 27 8.58 -10.26 0.16
C GLU A 27 7.64 -9.33 0.92
N THR A 28 7.63 -8.04 0.58
CA THR A 28 6.79 -7.04 1.24
C THR A 28 5.32 -7.49 1.34
N ARG A 29 4.77 -8.00 0.24
CA ARG A 29 3.38 -8.48 0.24
C ARG A 29 3.18 -9.66 1.20
N ASN A 30 4.10 -10.63 1.20
CA ASN A 30 4.01 -11.80 2.07
C ASN A 30 4.10 -11.42 3.54
N GLU A 31 4.94 -10.45 3.88
CA GLU A 31 5.05 -9.94 5.24
C GLU A 31 3.75 -9.27 5.69
N ILE A 32 3.12 -8.49 4.82
CA ILE A 32 1.83 -7.89 5.11
C ILE A 32 0.76 -8.97 5.28
N GLU A 33 0.70 -9.96 4.41
CA GLU A 33 -0.26 -11.06 4.49
C GLU A 33 -0.11 -11.88 5.78
N ALA A 34 1.11 -12.01 6.30
CA ALA A 34 1.35 -12.73 7.56
C ALA A 34 0.65 -12.06 8.75
N VAL A 35 0.50 -10.74 8.73
CA VAL A 35 -0.16 -9.95 9.80
C VAL A 35 -1.65 -9.77 9.50
N GLU A 36 -1.97 -9.45 8.26
CA GLU A 36 -3.32 -9.04 7.84
C GLU A 36 -4.23 -10.20 7.45
N GLY A 37 -3.71 -11.41 7.33
CA GLY A 37 -4.40 -12.50 6.69
C GLY A 37 -4.30 -12.37 5.17
N TRP A 38 -5.30 -12.84 4.45
CA TRP A 38 -5.31 -12.66 3.00
C TRP A 38 -5.62 -11.20 2.62
N LEU A 39 -5.10 -10.78 1.47
CA LEU A 39 -5.28 -9.42 0.94
C LEU A 39 -6.25 -9.44 -0.24
N SER A 40 -7.20 -8.52 -0.25
CA SER A 40 -8.14 -8.32 -1.35
C SER A 40 -7.82 -7.05 -2.11
N GLN A 41 -7.81 -7.13 -3.43
CA GLN A 41 -7.63 -5.94 -4.25
C GLN A 41 -8.91 -5.09 -4.21
N VAL A 42 -8.77 -3.83 -3.81
CA VAL A 42 -9.88 -2.88 -3.71
C VAL A 42 -9.73 -1.70 -4.66
N GLY A 43 -8.62 -1.58 -5.37
CA GLY A 43 -8.41 -0.49 -6.30
C GLY A 43 -6.99 -0.45 -6.88
N TYR A 44 -6.63 0.72 -7.39
CA TYR A 44 -5.34 0.97 -8.00
C TYR A 44 -4.68 2.21 -7.41
N ALA A 45 -3.37 2.24 -7.45
CA ALA A 45 -2.57 3.41 -7.13
C ALA A 45 -1.52 3.64 -8.21
N SER A 46 -1.27 4.89 -8.56
CA SER A 46 -0.03 5.26 -9.23
C SER A 46 1.05 5.26 -8.16
N GLY A 47 2.08 4.47 -8.35
CA GLY A 47 3.07 4.23 -7.33
C GLY A 47 3.84 5.46 -6.92
N VAL A 48 4.33 5.47 -5.70
CA VAL A 48 5.19 6.54 -5.17
C VAL A 48 6.45 6.70 -6.01
N TYR A 49 6.88 5.66 -6.66
CA TYR A 49 8.08 5.62 -7.49
C TYR A 49 7.76 5.60 -9.00
N GLY A 50 6.57 6.04 -9.38
CA GLY A 50 6.18 6.13 -10.78
C GLY A 50 5.62 4.84 -11.37
N CYS A 51 5.53 3.77 -10.59
CA CYS A 51 4.96 2.50 -11.02
C CYS A 51 3.49 2.41 -10.61
N ASN A 52 2.67 1.79 -11.45
CA ASN A 52 1.31 1.44 -11.07
C ASN A 52 1.33 0.29 -10.07
N GLY A 53 0.46 0.35 -9.09
CA GLY A 53 0.35 -0.65 -8.05
C GLY A 53 -1.07 -1.03 -7.75
N MET A 54 -1.24 -1.87 -6.75
CA MET A 54 -2.52 -2.32 -6.27
C MET A 54 -2.86 -1.68 -4.93
N LEU A 55 -4.13 -1.34 -4.74
CA LEU A 55 -4.66 -1.05 -3.42
C LEU A 55 -5.22 -2.36 -2.86
N LEU A 56 -4.68 -2.80 -1.74
CA LEU A 56 -5.04 -4.05 -1.09
C LEU A 56 -5.57 -3.78 0.31
N LYS A 57 -6.57 -4.55 0.71
CA LYS A 57 -7.18 -4.46 2.03
C LYS A 57 -6.99 -5.78 2.77
N GLY A 58 -6.46 -5.71 3.98
CA GLY A 58 -6.25 -6.87 4.84
C GLY A 58 -7.55 -7.42 5.39
N HIS A 59 -7.72 -8.74 5.33
CA HIS A 59 -8.93 -9.42 5.81
C HIS A 59 -9.12 -9.27 7.33
N ASN A 60 -8.05 -9.42 8.10
CA ASN A 60 -8.15 -9.42 9.56
C ASN A 60 -8.38 -8.03 10.15
N THR A 61 -7.77 -7.01 9.58
CA THR A 61 -7.76 -5.67 10.17
C THR A 61 -8.55 -4.64 9.37
N GLY A 62 -8.82 -4.91 8.10
CA GLY A 62 -9.43 -3.94 7.19
C GLY A 62 -8.51 -2.79 6.81
N LYS A 63 -7.24 -2.85 7.14
CA LYS A 63 -6.25 -1.81 6.81
C LYS A 63 -5.96 -1.78 5.32
N LEU A 64 -5.72 -0.60 4.79
CA LEU A 64 -5.50 -0.35 3.37
C LEU A 64 -4.02 -0.14 3.09
N TYR A 65 -3.54 -0.83 2.06
CA TYR A 65 -2.14 -0.75 1.62
C TYR A 65 -2.07 -0.43 0.13
N ALA A 66 -1.17 0.48 -0.25
CA ALA A 66 -0.80 0.70 -1.64
C ALA A 66 0.51 -0.03 -1.92
N ILE A 67 0.46 -1.10 -2.68
CA ILE A 67 1.64 -1.90 -3.03
C ILE A 67 2.00 -1.61 -4.49
N THR A 68 3.13 -0.96 -4.70
CA THR A 68 3.56 -0.49 -6.02
C THR A 68 4.60 -1.40 -6.68
N SER A 69 5.29 -2.19 -5.88
CA SER A 69 6.24 -3.20 -6.37
C SER A 69 6.43 -4.28 -5.29
N ARG A 70 7.29 -5.25 -5.57
CA ARG A 70 7.61 -6.31 -4.61
C ARG A 70 8.24 -5.80 -3.32
N THR A 71 8.90 -4.63 -3.40
CA THR A 71 9.68 -4.08 -2.29
C THR A 71 9.11 -2.78 -1.73
N GLN A 72 8.01 -2.28 -2.31
CA GLN A 72 7.49 -0.96 -2.00
C GLN A 72 6.02 -1.01 -1.61
N ALA A 73 5.73 -0.54 -0.42
CA ALA A 73 4.37 -0.48 0.09
C ALA A 73 4.16 0.78 0.93
N ILE A 74 2.96 1.33 0.84
CA ILE A 74 2.51 2.45 1.66
C ILE A 74 1.31 1.97 2.46
N TYR A 75 1.37 2.10 3.78
CA TYR A 75 0.23 1.88 4.66
C TYR A 75 -0.60 3.16 4.74
N ILE A 76 -1.87 3.07 4.37
CA ILE A 76 -2.79 4.21 4.38
C ILE A 76 -3.62 4.15 5.65
N PHE A 77 -3.47 5.15 6.51
CA PHE A 77 -4.20 5.24 7.78
C PHE A 77 -5.68 5.53 7.54
N GLY A 78 -6.47 4.99 8.38
CA GLY A 78 -7.89 5.19 8.33
C GLY A 78 -8.66 4.04 7.81
#